data_78d3c7b21a0c09b4dbee3a1d7efc7687
#
_entry.id   78d3c7b21a0c09b4dbee3a1d7efc7687
#
_cell.length_a   1.000
_cell.length_b   1.000
_cell.length_c   1.000
_cell.angle_alpha   90.00
_cell.angle_beta   90.00
_cell.angle_gamma   90.00
#
_symmetry.space_group_name_H-M   'P 1'
#
loop_
_entity.id
_entity.type
_entity.pdbx_description
1 polymer ?
#
loop_
_entity_poly.entity_id
_entity_poly.type
_entity_poly.pdbx_seq_one_letter_code
_entity_poly.pdbx_strand_id
1 'polypeptide(L)'
;MVGFALGPLIFGPLSEHVGRKPVLVGTYFGYLVFSMACALAPNFPALLVFRLLCGLNAASPNAVLGGLYADIFESPQTRGTALAIFMVVTAFGPQLAPLVSGFVSQVSWRWTFWVGLAAGGVGFPVMVLIPETYVPVLKKRYLKKRTTDPELRDAITSTHPSGGKVGFMVIFTRPFVMTAKEPVLLFSSLFMGFTYAIFYLYFQAYPIVFQSECDPFSHWIF
;
A
#
# COMPACT_ATOMS: atom_id res chain seq x y z
N MET A 1 -4.95 -1.02 -10.64
CA MET A 1 -5.97 -0.26 -9.88
C MET A 1 -6.88 -1.15 -9.06
N VAL A 2 -7.61 -2.13 -9.64
CA VAL A 2 -8.54 -3.01 -8.91
C VAL A 2 -7.89 -3.71 -7.71
N GLY A 3 -6.74 -4.36 -7.90
CA GLY A 3 -6.01 -4.98 -6.79
C GLY A 3 -5.62 -4.00 -5.68
N PHE A 4 -5.22 -2.79 -6.06
CA PHE A 4 -4.86 -1.74 -5.10
C PHE A 4 -6.07 -1.24 -4.29
N ALA A 5 -7.25 -1.20 -4.88
CA ALA A 5 -8.50 -0.84 -4.17
C ALA A 5 -8.96 -1.93 -3.18
N LEU A 6 -8.73 -3.21 -3.51
CA LEU A 6 -9.11 -4.34 -2.65
C LEU A 6 -8.13 -4.60 -1.51
N GLY A 7 -6.85 -4.21 -1.67
CA GLY A 7 -5.79 -4.46 -0.70
C GLY A 7 -6.11 -3.98 0.72
N PRO A 8 -6.52 -2.71 0.93
CA PRO A 8 -6.83 -2.18 2.25
C PRO A 8 -7.96 -2.92 2.97
N LEU A 9 -8.94 -3.43 2.24
CA LEU A 9 -10.05 -4.20 2.81
C LEU A 9 -9.59 -5.53 3.42
N ILE A 10 -8.53 -6.12 2.87
CA ILE A 10 -7.98 -7.39 3.35
C ILE A 10 -6.89 -7.16 4.40
N PHE A 11 -5.92 -6.30 4.08
CA PHE A 11 -4.73 -6.12 4.91
C PHE A 11 -4.95 -5.19 6.11
N GLY A 12 -5.96 -4.30 6.08
CA GLY A 12 -6.36 -3.49 7.23
C GLY A 12 -6.69 -4.37 8.44
N PRO A 13 -7.76 -5.16 8.38
CA PRO A 13 -8.15 -6.05 9.47
C PRO A 13 -7.09 -7.11 9.80
N LEU A 14 -6.39 -7.64 8.79
CA LEU A 14 -5.34 -8.63 9.01
C LEU A 14 -4.20 -8.06 9.86
N SER A 15 -3.84 -6.79 9.67
CA SER A 15 -2.79 -6.13 10.45
C SER A 15 -3.13 -5.95 11.92
N GLU A 16 -4.41 -5.84 12.26
CA GLU A 16 -4.88 -5.73 13.64
C GLU A 16 -4.83 -7.08 14.38
N HIS A 17 -4.97 -8.20 13.65
CA HIS A 17 -4.92 -9.54 14.24
C HIS A 17 -3.51 -10.13 14.33
N VAL A 18 -2.74 -10.02 13.27
CA VAL A 18 -1.41 -10.64 13.14
C VAL A 18 -0.30 -9.72 13.65
N GLY A 19 -0.53 -8.42 13.59
CA GLY A 19 0.46 -7.38 13.87
C GLY A 19 0.83 -6.60 12.61
N ARG A 20 1.33 -5.39 12.80
CA ARG A 20 1.58 -4.48 11.66
C ARG A 20 2.84 -4.86 10.89
N LYS A 21 3.95 -5.15 11.59
CA LYS A 21 5.22 -5.54 10.96
C LYS A 21 5.10 -6.79 10.08
N PRO A 22 4.57 -7.95 10.56
CA PRO A 22 4.54 -9.16 9.75
C PRO A 22 3.66 -8.98 8.50
N VAL A 23 2.58 -8.19 8.58
CA VAL A 23 1.75 -7.90 7.40
C VAL A 23 2.51 -7.02 6.42
N LEU A 24 3.16 -5.93 6.87
CA LEU A 24 3.93 -5.06 6.00
C LEU A 24 5.10 -5.78 5.32
N VAL A 25 5.87 -6.57 6.07
CA VAL A 25 7.01 -7.33 5.52
C VAL A 25 6.53 -8.41 4.56
N GLY A 26 5.47 -9.15 4.93
CA GLY A 26 4.91 -10.21 4.10
C GLY A 26 4.33 -9.69 2.77
N THR A 27 3.57 -8.60 2.82
CA THR A 27 3.01 -7.98 1.61
C THR A 27 4.09 -7.31 0.75
N TYR A 28 5.10 -6.70 1.37
CA TYR A 28 6.22 -6.15 0.63
C TYR A 28 7.02 -7.22 -0.10
N PHE A 29 7.28 -8.34 0.56
CA PHE A 29 7.91 -9.50 -0.08
C PHE A 29 7.03 -10.06 -1.21
N GLY A 30 5.72 -10.21 -0.98
CA GLY A 30 4.77 -10.59 -2.02
C GLY A 30 4.78 -9.63 -3.22
N TYR A 31 4.87 -8.33 -2.98
CA TYR A 31 5.01 -7.33 -4.03
C TYR A 31 6.26 -7.56 -4.89
N LEU A 32 7.42 -7.82 -4.27
CA LEU A 32 8.67 -8.08 -4.99
C LEU A 32 8.58 -9.36 -5.83
N VAL A 33 8.03 -10.45 -5.27
CA VAL A 33 7.85 -11.72 -5.98
C VAL A 33 6.92 -11.56 -7.19
N PHE A 34 5.76 -10.91 -7.02
CA PHE A 34 4.82 -10.70 -8.12
C PHE A 34 5.33 -9.67 -9.14
N SER A 35 6.13 -8.69 -8.72
CA SER A 35 6.82 -7.77 -9.64
C SER A 35 7.83 -8.51 -10.51
N MET A 36 8.60 -9.43 -9.93
CA MET A 36 9.50 -10.32 -10.68
C MET A 36 8.71 -11.23 -11.64
N ALA A 37 7.58 -11.79 -11.19
CA ALA A 37 6.70 -12.59 -12.05
C ALA A 37 6.15 -11.77 -13.23
N CYS A 38 5.85 -10.47 -13.04
CA CYS A 38 5.46 -9.57 -14.14
C CYS A 38 6.59 -9.40 -15.18
N ALA A 39 7.85 -9.28 -14.73
CA ALA A 39 9.00 -9.16 -15.64
C ALA A 39 9.21 -10.43 -16.49
N LEU A 40 8.90 -11.59 -15.94
CA LEU A 40 9.06 -12.92 -16.56
C LEU A 40 7.79 -13.42 -17.26
N ALA A 41 6.70 -12.66 -17.25
CA ALA A 41 5.41 -13.11 -17.79
C ALA A 41 5.50 -13.53 -19.26
N PRO A 42 5.10 -14.77 -19.61
CA PRO A 42 5.14 -15.26 -20.98
C PRO A 42 3.99 -14.76 -21.84
N ASN A 43 2.82 -14.51 -21.23
CA ASN A 43 1.56 -14.17 -21.89
C ASN A 43 0.89 -12.97 -21.24
N PHE A 44 0.09 -12.23 -22.01
CA PHE A 44 -0.68 -11.08 -21.52
C PHE A 44 -1.67 -11.42 -20.39
N PRO A 45 -2.45 -12.52 -20.42
CA PRO A 45 -3.31 -12.90 -19.30
C PRO A 45 -2.54 -13.15 -18.01
N ALA A 46 -1.38 -13.82 -18.08
CA ALA A 46 -0.53 -14.04 -16.91
C ALA A 46 -0.02 -12.71 -16.34
N LEU A 47 0.37 -11.77 -17.19
CA LEU A 47 0.78 -10.42 -16.77
C LEU A 47 -0.35 -9.71 -16.03
N LEU A 48 -1.60 -9.79 -16.49
CA LEU A 48 -2.75 -9.16 -15.83
C LEU A 48 -2.98 -9.73 -14.43
N VAL A 49 -2.90 -11.06 -14.27
CA VAL A 49 -3.05 -11.72 -12.97
C VAL A 49 -1.94 -11.29 -12.02
N PHE A 50 -0.68 -11.32 -12.47
CA PHE A 50 0.45 -10.90 -11.64
C PHE A 50 0.37 -9.41 -11.28
N ARG A 51 -0.08 -8.55 -12.18
CA ARG A 51 -0.34 -7.13 -11.91
C ARG A 51 -1.44 -6.91 -10.88
N LEU A 52 -2.51 -7.72 -10.91
CA LEU A 52 -3.56 -7.67 -9.91
C LEU A 52 -3.01 -8.02 -8.52
N LEU A 53 -2.26 -9.12 -8.42
CA LEU A 53 -1.64 -9.58 -7.16
C LEU A 53 -0.58 -8.58 -6.66
N CYS A 54 0.21 -8.03 -7.55
CA CYS A 54 1.17 -6.98 -7.24
C CYS A 54 0.48 -5.73 -6.66
N GLY A 55 -0.61 -5.27 -7.31
CA GLY A 55 -1.40 -4.13 -6.85
C GLY A 55 -2.05 -4.38 -5.48
N LEU A 56 -2.55 -5.59 -5.25
CA LEU A 56 -3.14 -5.98 -3.97
C LEU A 56 -2.10 -5.87 -2.84
N ASN A 57 -0.89 -6.39 -3.04
CA ASN A 57 0.17 -6.31 -2.05
C ASN A 57 0.72 -4.87 -1.86
N ALA A 58 0.80 -4.10 -2.94
CA ALA A 58 1.28 -2.71 -2.91
C ALA A 58 0.37 -1.76 -2.10
N ALA A 59 -0.89 -2.10 -1.91
CA ALA A 59 -1.84 -1.28 -1.17
C ALA A 59 -1.76 -1.42 0.35
N SER A 60 -1.06 -2.45 0.86
CA SER A 60 -0.93 -2.73 2.29
C SER A 60 -0.37 -1.56 3.11
N PRO A 61 0.68 -0.84 2.69
CA PRO A 61 1.19 0.30 3.45
C PRO A 61 0.13 1.37 3.70
N ASN A 62 -0.69 1.71 2.70
CA ASN A 62 -1.72 2.73 2.85
C ASN A 62 -2.78 2.36 3.88
N ALA A 63 -3.11 1.06 3.99
CA ALA A 63 -4.05 0.56 4.99
C ALA A 63 -3.47 0.56 6.41
N VAL A 64 -2.21 0.20 6.55
CA VAL A 64 -1.57 -0.08 7.84
C VAL A 64 -0.95 1.17 8.46
N LEU A 65 -0.40 2.08 7.64
CA LEU A 65 0.35 3.25 8.12
C LEU A 65 -0.51 4.25 8.88
N GLY A 66 -1.77 4.44 8.49
CA GLY A 66 -2.68 5.33 9.20
C GLY A 66 -2.84 4.94 10.68
N GLY A 67 -3.04 3.65 10.92
CA GLY A 67 -3.11 3.11 12.27
C GLY A 67 -1.73 3.06 12.97
N LEU A 68 -0.65 2.79 12.23
CA LEU A 68 0.71 2.81 12.76
C LEU A 68 1.07 4.18 13.34
N TYR A 69 0.80 5.25 12.60
CA TYR A 69 1.04 6.61 13.08
C TYR A 69 0.17 6.99 14.28
N ALA A 70 -1.06 6.46 14.34
CA ALA A 70 -1.93 6.67 15.51
C ALA A 70 -1.38 5.98 16.77
N ASP A 71 -0.69 4.86 16.61
CA ASP A 71 -0.10 4.12 17.75
C ASP A 71 1.24 4.70 18.22
N ILE A 72 2.00 5.37 17.32
CA ILE A 72 3.33 5.92 17.64
C ILE A 72 3.23 7.35 18.17
N PHE A 73 2.38 8.17 17.57
CA PHE A 73 2.28 9.59 17.89
C PHE A 73 1.05 9.90 18.73
N GLU A 74 1.27 10.30 20.00
CA GLU A 74 0.20 10.66 20.93
C GLU A 74 -0.45 12.01 20.57
N SER A 75 0.34 12.99 20.09
CA SER A 75 -0.20 14.31 19.78
C SER A 75 -0.78 14.36 18.35
N PRO A 76 -1.97 14.97 18.17
CA PRO A 76 -2.58 15.13 16.85
C PRO A 76 -1.70 15.89 15.86
N GLN A 77 -0.92 16.88 16.32
CA GLN A 77 -0.06 17.70 15.50
C GLN A 77 1.10 16.90 14.92
N THR A 78 1.84 16.15 15.76
CA THR A 78 2.97 15.33 15.28
C THR A 78 2.51 14.22 14.36
N ARG A 79 1.34 13.61 14.63
CA ARG A 79 0.71 12.62 13.76
C ARG A 79 0.35 13.23 12.40
N GLY A 80 -0.25 14.43 12.39
CA GLY A 80 -0.59 15.15 11.16
C GLY A 80 0.65 15.49 10.33
N THR A 81 1.72 15.96 10.96
CA THR A 81 2.99 16.27 10.27
C THR A 81 3.62 15.01 9.67
N ALA A 82 3.66 13.90 10.41
CA ALA A 82 4.20 12.64 9.91
C ALA A 82 3.39 12.08 8.71
N LEU A 83 2.06 12.16 8.77
CA LEU A 83 1.18 11.81 7.66
C LEU A 83 1.40 12.73 6.43
N ALA A 84 1.56 14.03 6.64
CA ALA A 84 1.83 14.98 5.57
C ALA A 84 3.16 14.67 4.86
N ILE A 85 4.23 14.40 5.61
CA ILE A 85 5.54 13.99 5.05
C ILE A 85 5.39 12.69 4.25
N PHE A 86 4.69 11.70 4.79
CA PHE A 86 4.43 10.45 4.08
C PHE A 86 3.70 10.69 2.75
N MET A 87 2.65 11.52 2.74
CA MET A 87 1.89 11.84 1.54
C MET A 87 2.75 12.55 0.48
N VAL A 88 3.60 13.50 0.90
CA VAL A 88 4.53 14.20 -0.01
C VAL A 88 5.50 13.20 -0.64
N VAL A 89 6.17 12.36 0.16
CA VAL A 89 7.13 11.37 -0.34
C VAL A 89 6.46 10.37 -1.29
N THR A 90 5.25 9.91 -0.93
CA THR A 90 4.49 8.97 -1.77
C THR A 90 4.05 9.59 -3.09
N ALA A 91 3.75 10.90 -3.11
CA ALA A 91 3.37 11.60 -4.34
C ALA A 91 4.53 11.73 -5.36
N PHE A 92 5.79 11.69 -4.92
CA PHE A 92 6.93 11.70 -5.84
C PHE A 92 7.04 10.44 -6.71
N GLY A 93 6.59 9.29 -6.22
CA GLY A 93 6.65 8.03 -6.96
C GLY A 93 5.98 8.09 -8.33
N PRO A 94 4.68 8.41 -8.41
CA PRO A 94 3.96 8.53 -9.68
C PRO A 94 4.51 9.59 -10.63
N GLN A 95 5.17 10.62 -10.12
CA GLN A 95 5.77 11.68 -10.93
C GLN A 95 7.11 11.26 -11.55
N LEU A 96 7.93 10.53 -10.79
CA LEU A 96 9.22 10.02 -11.28
C LEU A 96 9.08 8.78 -12.17
N ALA A 97 8.04 7.97 -11.96
CA ALA A 97 7.84 6.73 -12.68
C ALA A 97 7.76 6.90 -14.22
N PRO A 98 6.99 7.84 -14.77
CA PRO A 98 6.95 8.07 -16.22
C PRO A 98 8.29 8.51 -16.81
N LEU A 99 9.04 9.35 -16.07
CA LEU A 99 10.36 9.82 -16.48
C LEU A 99 11.33 8.65 -16.63
N VAL A 100 11.44 7.82 -15.61
CA VAL A 100 12.32 6.63 -15.64
C VAL A 100 11.85 5.62 -16.67
N SER A 101 10.54 5.37 -16.74
CA SER A 101 9.94 4.43 -17.68
C SER A 101 10.15 4.86 -19.14
N GLY A 102 10.08 6.17 -19.43
CA GLY A 102 10.32 6.70 -20.78
C GLY A 102 11.70 6.33 -21.32
N PHE A 103 12.75 6.49 -20.53
CA PHE A 103 14.10 6.10 -20.94
C PHE A 103 14.31 4.58 -21.00
N VAL A 104 13.78 3.86 -20.03
CA VAL A 104 14.02 2.42 -19.88
C VAL A 104 13.20 1.61 -20.90
N SER A 105 12.00 2.05 -21.26
CA SER A 105 11.13 1.35 -22.19
C SER A 105 11.67 1.29 -23.63
N GLN A 106 12.58 2.19 -24.00
CA GLN A 106 13.26 2.18 -25.31
C GLN A 106 14.07 0.91 -25.55
N VAL A 107 14.59 0.28 -24.47
CA VAL A 107 15.34 -0.98 -24.58
C VAL A 107 14.39 -2.17 -24.62
N SER A 108 13.50 -2.27 -23.64
CA SER A 108 12.43 -3.28 -23.58
C SER A 108 11.45 -2.93 -22.46
N TRP A 109 10.15 -3.18 -22.67
CA TRP A 109 9.13 -2.99 -21.65
C TRP A 109 9.38 -3.80 -20.35
N ARG A 110 10.08 -4.93 -20.45
CA ARG A 110 10.45 -5.79 -19.31
C ARG A 110 11.43 -5.09 -18.36
N TRP A 111 12.31 -4.25 -18.86
CA TRP A 111 13.27 -3.52 -18.04
C TRP A 111 12.62 -2.57 -17.04
N THR A 112 11.44 -2.03 -17.37
CA THR A 112 10.67 -1.21 -16.44
C THR A 112 10.35 -1.95 -15.13
N PHE A 113 10.04 -3.26 -15.22
CA PHE A 113 9.80 -4.08 -14.03
C PHE A 113 11.09 -4.40 -13.26
N TRP A 114 12.19 -4.64 -13.99
CA TRP A 114 13.48 -4.90 -13.34
C TRP A 114 14.01 -3.70 -12.58
N VAL A 115 13.87 -2.50 -13.11
CA VAL A 115 14.23 -1.25 -12.42
C VAL A 115 13.35 -1.05 -11.18
N GLY A 116 12.03 -1.26 -11.32
CA GLY A 116 11.12 -1.21 -10.18
C GLY A 116 11.45 -2.25 -9.10
N LEU A 117 11.82 -3.48 -9.51
CA LEU A 117 12.24 -4.55 -8.61
C LEU A 117 13.56 -4.22 -7.90
N ALA A 118 14.52 -3.63 -8.60
CA ALA A 118 15.80 -3.22 -8.01
C ALA A 118 15.58 -2.11 -6.95
N ALA A 119 14.79 -1.09 -7.28
CA ALA A 119 14.44 -0.01 -6.35
C ALA A 119 13.70 -0.55 -5.12
N GLY A 120 12.72 -1.42 -5.32
CA GLY A 120 11.99 -2.08 -4.24
C GLY A 120 12.88 -3.03 -3.43
N GLY A 121 13.79 -3.75 -4.08
CA GLY A 121 14.74 -4.66 -3.42
C GLY A 121 15.66 -3.94 -2.43
N VAL A 122 16.09 -2.72 -2.75
CA VAL A 122 16.90 -1.88 -1.84
C VAL A 122 16.07 -1.45 -0.61
N GLY A 123 14.77 -1.22 -0.76
CA GLY A 123 13.90 -0.86 0.35
C GLY A 123 13.57 -2.03 1.29
N PHE A 124 13.65 -3.28 0.82
CA PHE A 124 13.25 -4.45 1.61
C PHE A 124 14.06 -4.64 2.92
N PRO A 125 15.39 -4.56 2.93
CA PRO A 125 16.17 -4.65 4.17
C PRO A 125 15.76 -3.59 5.20
N VAL A 126 15.52 -2.36 4.75
CA VAL A 126 15.07 -1.26 5.62
C VAL A 126 13.75 -1.62 6.28
N MET A 127 12.80 -2.18 5.52
CA MET A 127 11.51 -2.60 6.03
C MET A 127 11.60 -3.73 7.07
N VAL A 128 12.52 -4.67 6.89
CA VAL A 128 12.76 -5.77 7.83
C VAL A 128 13.36 -5.27 9.16
N LEU A 129 14.19 -4.23 9.10
CA LEU A 129 14.83 -3.65 10.29
C LEU A 129 13.86 -2.87 11.19
N ILE A 130 12.71 -2.40 10.67
CA ILE A 130 11.71 -1.69 11.46
C ILE A 130 11.17 -2.62 12.57
N PRO A 131 11.18 -2.20 13.86
CA PRO A 131 10.62 -3.00 14.96
C PRO A 131 9.10 -3.11 14.88
N GLU A 132 8.51 -4.12 15.54
CA GLU A 132 7.06 -4.22 15.69
C GLU A 132 6.57 -3.10 16.61
N THR A 133 5.54 -2.39 16.17
CA THR A 133 5.02 -1.20 16.87
C THR A 133 3.61 -1.43 17.45
N TYR A 134 2.97 -2.55 17.10
CA TYR A 134 1.60 -2.83 17.52
C TYR A 134 1.56 -3.23 19.00
N VAL A 135 1.05 -2.30 19.84
CA VAL A 135 1.04 -2.43 21.30
C VAL A 135 0.43 -3.73 21.82
N PRO A 136 -0.72 -4.23 21.29
CA PRO A 136 -1.30 -5.49 21.77
C PRO A 136 -0.39 -6.71 21.52
N VAL A 137 0.30 -6.77 20.39
CA VAL A 137 1.23 -7.87 20.07
C VAL A 137 2.49 -7.77 20.92
N LEU A 138 3.02 -6.57 21.12
CA LEU A 138 4.16 -6.32 22.01
C LEU A 138 3.84 -6.75 23.44
N LYS A 139 2.69 -6.31 23.98
CA LYS A 139 2.24 -6.67 25.32
C LYS A 139 2.12 -8.18 25.48
N LYS A 140 1.53 -8.87 24.50
CA LYS A 140 1.42 -10.34 24.45
C LYS A 140 2.78 -11.04 24.46
N ARG A 141 3.76 -10.51 23.69
CA ARG A 141 5.14 -11.04 23.66
C ARG A 141 5.88 -10.80 24.98
N TYR A 142 5.74 -9.61 25.59
CA TYR A 142 6.35 -9.28 26.89
C TYR A 142 5.80 -10.16 28.01
N LEU A 143 4.49 -10.37 28.04
CA LEU A 143 3.83 -11.20 29.02
C LEU A 143 4.24 -12.69 28.89
N LYS A 144 4.28 -13.21 27.67
CA LYS A 144 4.75 -14.57 27.41
C LYS A 144 6.21 -14.79 27.86
N LYS A 145 7.03 -13.75 27.88
CA LYS A 145 8.46 -13.84 28.21
C LYS A 145 8.78 -13.62 29.69
N ARG A 146 7.92 -12.92 30.45
CA ARG A 146 8.19 -12.51 31.84
C ARG A 146 7.29 -13.16 32.90
N THR A 147 6.13 -13.63 32.54
CA THR A 147 5.15 -14.12 33.54
C THR A 147 5.14 -15.64 33.56
N THR A 148 5.67 -16.20 34.65
CA THR A 148 5.59 -17.64 34.97
C THR A 148 4.22 -17.97 35.58
N ASP A 149 3.48 -16.98 36.09
CA ASP A 149 2.19 -17.16 36.74
C ASP A 149 1.01 -17.21 35.75
N PRO A 150 0.26 -18.34 35.73
CA PRO A 150 -0.85 -18.51 34.79
C PRO A 150 -2.04 -17.56 35.05
N GLU A 151 -2.33 -17.23 36.31
CA GLU A 151 -3.47 -16.36 36.66
C GLU A 151 -3.33 -14.93 36.19
N LEU A 152 -2.12 -14.36 36.28
CA LEU A 152 -1.84 -13.00 35.82
C LEU A 152 -1.89 -12.92 34.28
N ARG A 153 -1.53 -14.02 33.61
CA ARG A 153 -1.59 -14.17 32.16
C ARG A 153 -3.03 -14.14 31.65
N ASP A 154 -3.94 -14.83 32.33
CA ASP A 154 -5.34 -14.94 31.96
C ASP A 154 -6.10 -13.64 32.30
N ALA A 155 -5.81 -13.01 33.41
CA ALA A 155 -6.37 -11.69 33.79
C ALA A 155 -6.03 -10.58 32.79
N ILE A 156 -4.82 -10.58 32.21
CA ILE A 156 -4.39 -9.57 31.24
C ILE A 156 -4.89 -9.90 29.83
N THR A 157 -5.10 -11.19 29.51
CA THR A 157 -5.70 -11.61 28.25
C THR A 157 -7.19 -11.29 28.21
N SER A 158 -7.88 -11.32 29.34
CA SER A 158 -9.30 -10.99 29.47
C SER A 158 -9.59 -9.48 29.51
N THR A 159 -8.62 -8.65 29.91
CA THR A 159 -8.78 -7.18 30.01
C THR A 159 -8.80 -6.46 28.66
N HIS A 160 -8.35 -7.10 27.58
CA HIS A 160 -8.63 -6.67 26.23
C HIS A 160 -9.58 -7.67 25.58
N PRO A 161 -10.82 -7.29 25.29
CA PRO A 161 -11.64 -8.07 24.40
C PRO A 161 -10.85 -8.15 23.08
N SER A 162 -10.28 -9.32 22.82
CA SER A 162 -9.92 -9.72 21.45
C SER A 162 -11.12 -9.30 20.63
N GLY A 163 -10.94 -8.34 19.70
CA GLY A 163 -12.05 -7.78 18.94
C GLY A 163 -12.99 -8.91 18.60
N GLY A 164 -14.22 -8.83 19.13
CA GLY A 164 -15.19 -9.93 19.01
C GLY A 164 -15.13 -10.37 17.57
N LYS A 165 -15.36 -11.64 17.29
CA LYS A 165 -15.39 -12.23 15.94
C LYS A 165 -16.30 -11.36 15.06
N VAL A 166 -15.78 -10.19 14.64
CA VAL A 166 -16.47 -9.31 13.71
C VAL A 166 -16.51 -10.12 12.44
N GLY A 167 -17.68 -10.60 12.08
CA GLY A 167 -17.83 -11.45 10.92
C GLY A 167 -17.14 -10.79 9.73
N PHE A 168 -16.36 -11.55 8.98
CA PHE A 168 -15.62 -11.08 7.82
C PHE A 168 -16.48 -10.20 6.89
N MET A 169 -17.78 -10.52 6.81
CA MET A 169 -18.79 -9.75 6.08
C MET A 169 -18.98 -8.32 6.62
N VAL A 170 -18.94 -8.15 7.94
CA VAL A 170 -19.10 -6.83 8.58
C VAL A 170 -17.88 -5.95 8.31
N ILE A 171 -16.70 -6.51 8.28
CA ILE A 171 -15.46 -5.80 7.96
C ILE A 171 -15.49 -5.27 6.52
N PHE A 172 -16.00 -6.08 5.58
CA PHE A 172 -16.13 -5.69 4.17
C PHE A 172 -17.25 -4.67 3.91
N THR A 173 -18.37 -4.76 4.61
CA THR A 173 -19.51 -3.87 4.37
C THR A 173 -19.40 -2.54 5.10
N ARG A 174 -18.69 -2.50 6.23
CA ARG A 174 -18.56 -1.30 7.07
C ARG A 174 -18.02 -0.07 6.32
N PRO A 175 -16.94 -0.12 5.52
CA PRO A 175 -16.44 1.03 4.76
C PRO A 175 -17.48 1.60 3.79
N PHE A 176 -18.20 0.72 3.08
CA PHE A 176 -19.23 1.14 2.12
C PHE A 176 -20.42 1.80 2.80
N VAL A 177 -20.87 1.22 3.92
CA VAL A 177 -21.97 1.78 4.72
C VAL A 177 -21.57 3.12 5.31
N MET A 178 -20.35 3.29 5.82
CA MET A 178 -19.86 4.55 6.35
C MET A 178 -19.78 5.61 5.24
N THR A 179 -19.22 5.27 4.08
CA THR A 179 -19.13 6.20 2.94
C THR A 179 -20.52 6.64 2.45
N ALA A 180 -21.51 5.73 2.46
CA ALA A 180 -22.86 6.06 2.05
C ALA A 180 -23.63 6.89 3.09
N LYS A 181 -23.33 6.73 4.38
CA LYS A 181 -24.02 7.44 5.47
C LYS A 181 -23.43 8.83 5.77
N GLU A 182 -22.14 9.02 5.51
CA GLU A 182 -21.45 10.27 5.79
C GLU A 182 -21.23 11.07 4.50
N PRO A 183 -22.01 12.13 4.24
CA PRO A 183 -21.91 12.90 2.99
C PRO A 183 -20.54 13.55 2.79
N VAL A 184 -19.83 13.90 3.88
CA VAL A 184 -18.48 14.46 3.80
C VAL A 184 -17.51 13.44 3.21
N LEU A 185 -17.59 12.16 3.60
CA LEU A 185 -16.76 11.10 3.04
C LEU A 185 -17.12 10.84 1.57
N LEU A 186 -18.40 10.86 1.22
CA LEU A 186 -18.86 10.66 -0.14
C LEU A 186 -18.32 11.76 -1.08
N PHE A 187 -18.52 13.03 -0.73
CA PHE A 187 -18.07 14.14 -1.57
C PHE A 187 -16.57 14.26 -1.64
N SER A 188 -15.84 14.00 -0.55
CA SER A 188 -14.37 14.02 -0.57
C SER A 188 -13.81 12.88 -1.41
N SER A 189 -14.40 11.67 -1.37
CA SER A 189 -13.96 10.55 -2.20
C SER A 189 -14.27 10.79 -3.68
N LEU A 190 -15.41 11.37 -4.02
CA LEU A 190 -15.74 11.78 -5.38
C LEU A 190 -14.79 12.84 -5.91
N PHE A 191 -14.48 13.87 -5.11
CA PHE A 191 -13.53 14.92 -5.47
C PHE A 191 -12.14 14.33 -5.75
N MET A 192 -11.64 13.47 -4.86
CA MET A 192 -10.36 12.77 -5.05
C MET A 192 -10.39 11.89 -6.29
N GLY A 193 -11.46 11.11 -6.49
CA GLY A 193 -11.61 10.26 -7.66
C GLY A 193 -11.57 11.06 -8.96
N PHE A 194 -12.26 12.20 -9.01
CA PHE A 194 -12.27 13.09 -10.17
C PHE A 194 -10.89 13.72 -10.42
N THR A 195 -10.22 14.17 -9.37
CA THR A 195 -8.85 14.72 -9.46
C THR A 195 -7.87 13.68 -10.01
N TYR A 196 -7.91 12.45 -9.51
CA TYR A 196 -7.06 11.37 -10.03
C TYR A 196 -7.41 11.00 -11.48
N ALA A 197 -8.70 10.99 -11.85
CA ALA A 197 -9.12 10.73 -13.22
C ALA A 197 -8.54 11.77 -14.20
N ILE A 198 -8.64 13.06 -13.87
CA ILE A 198 -8.06 14.14 -14.69
C ILE A 198 -6.53 13.98 -14.78
N PHE A 199 -5.87 13.70 -13.67
CA PHE A 199 -4.42 13.52 -13.61
C PHE A 199 -3.95 12.38 -14.53
N TYR A 200 -4.59 11.22 -14.47
CA TYR A 200 -4.25 10.09 -15.33
C TYR A 200 -4.62 10.30 -16.80
N LEU A 201 -5.73 11.00 -17.08
CA LEU A 201 -6.08 11.38 -18.45
C LEU A 201 -5.04 12.32 -19.06
N TYR A 202 -4.53 13.28 -18.26
CA TYR A 202 -3.47 14.16 -18.70
C TYR A 202 -2.19 13.41 -19.09
N PHE A 203 -1.76 12.44 -18.27
CA PHE A 203 -0.61 11.60 -18.62
C PHE A 203 -0.80 10.78 -19.89
N GLN A 204 -2.02 10.32 -20.15
CA GLN A 204 -2.34 9.57 -21.38
C GLN A 204 -2.45 10.48 -22.61
N ALA A 205 -2.95 11.71 -22.44
CA ALA A 205 -3.10 12.64 -23.54
C ALA A 205 -1.74 13.22 -24.00
N TYR A 206 -0.79 13.37 -23.07
CA TYR A 206 0.50 14.00 -23.34
C TYR A 206 1.26 13.40 -24.54
N PRO A 207 1.52 12.08 -24.61
CA PRO A 207 2.20 11.50 -25.77
C PRO A 207 1.39 11.65 -27.06
N ILE A 208 0.06 11.58 -27.01
CA ILE A 208 -0.78 11.72 -28.22
C ILE A 208 -0.68 13.11 -28.81
N VAL A 209 -0.76 14.16 -27.98
CA VAL A 209 -0.71 15.55 -28.42
C VAL A 209 0.68 15.90 -28.97
N PHE A 210 1.74 15.52 -28.29
CA PHE A 210 3.10 15.86 -28.69
C PHE A 210 3.66 15.00 -29.84
N GLN A 211 3.17 13.76 -30.01
CA GLN A 211 3.54 12.94 -31.16
C GLN A 211 2.88 13.37 -32.47
N SER A 212 1.64 13.89 -32.42
CA SER A 212 0.91 14.26 -33.62
C SER A 212 1.32 15.62 -34.23
N GLU A 213 1.91 16.51 -33.43
CA GLU A 213 2.26 17.86 -33.90
C GLU A 213 3.76 18.12 -34.13
N CYS A 214 4.67 17.27 -33.64
CA CYS A 214 6.11 17.48 -33.74
C CYS A 214 6.84 16.32 -34.41
N ASP A 215 6.70 16.21 -35.73
CA ASP A 215 7.47 15.27 -36.55
C ASP A 215 9.00 15.44 -36.54
N PRO A 216 9.61 16.59 -36.18
CA PRO A 216 11.07 16.66 -36.07
C PRO A 216 11.63 16.16 -34.73
N PHE A 217 10.79 15.90 -33.70
CA PHE A 217 11.24 15.46 -32.37
C PHE A 217 10.89 14.01 -32.01
N SER A 218 10.31 13.24 -32.93
CA SER A 218 9.83 11.87 -32.68
C SER A 218 10.92 10.87 -32.26
N HIS A 219 12.20 11.21 -32.46
CA HIS A 219 13.33 10.36 -32.10
C HIS A 219 13.83 10.50 -30.64
N TRP A 220 13.32 11.45 -29.85
CA TRP A 220 13.87 11.77 -28.53
C TRP A 220 12.93 11.53 -27.35
N ILE A 221 11.67 11.14 -27.58
CA ILE A 221 10.66 11.10 -26.50
C ILE A 221 10.15 9.68 -26.17
N PHE A 222 10.66 8.63 -26.85
CA PHE A 222 10.28 7.23 -26.56
C PHE A 222 11.46 6.32 -26.37
#